data_a0dd6a73a81a24c003a925f07d4f9752
#
_entry.id   a0dd6a73a81a24c003a925f07d4f9752
#
_cell.length_a   1.000
_cell.length_b   1.000
_cell.length_c   1.000
_cell.angle_alpha   90.00
_cell.angle_beta   90.00
_cell.angle_gamma   90.00
#
_symmetry.space_group_name_H-M   'P 1'
#
loop_
_entity.id
_entity.type
_entity.pdbx_description
1 polymer ?
#
loop_
_entity_poly.entity_id
_entity_poly.type
_entity_poly.pdbx_seq_one_letter_code
_entity_poly.pdbx_strand_id
1 'polypeptide(L)'
;MEFSSKLLENAVNQIAQLPGIGKRTALRLALHLLKLPKENTFHLTKALNDLREQINFCTSCHNLSDVPLCEICSNPARDDSMLCVVEDIRDVIAIENTGQFKGYYHVLGGIISPIDGIGPKDLNLDSLEEKVKQGKLKEIIFALSATMEADTTNFYIYKILAPYEIKTSAIARGIPVGDELEYTDEVTLGRSILKRVPYENSIADK
;
A
#
# COMPACT_ATOMS: atom_id res chain seq x y z
N MET A 1 -13.26 -33.85 1.33
CA MET A 1 -14.52 -33.73 2.07
C MET A 1 -15.63 -34.02 1.10
N GLU A 2 -16.49 -34.95 1.41
CA GLU A 2 -17.73 -35.16 0.67
C GLU A 2 -18.84 -34.34 1.31
N PHE A 3 -19.61 -33.66 0.50
CA PHE A 3 -20.72 -32.82 0.94
C PHE A 3 -22.05 -33.45 0.46
N SER A 4 -23.01 -33.54 1.34
CA SER A 4 -24.38 -34.00 1.01
C SER A 4 -25.16 -32.94 0.18
N SER A 5 -24.70 -31.72 0.14
CA SER A 5 -25.32 -30.60 -0.57
C SER A 5 -24.34 -29.94 -1.54
N LYS A 6 -24.68 -29.94 -2.83
CA LYS A 6 -23.91 -29.23 -3.87
C LYS A 6 -23.87 -27.72 -3.66
N LEU A 7 -24.92 -27.13 -3.07
CA LEU A 7 -24.95 -25.70 -2.75
C LEU A 7 -23.91 -25.34 -1.69
N LEU A 8 -23.83 -26.17 -0.64
CA LEU A 8 -22.81 -26.00 0.41
C LEU A 8 -21.40 -26.20 -0.17
N GLU A 9 -21.21 -27.22 -0.98
CA GLU A 9 -19.92 -27.50 -1.63
C GLU A 9 -19.45 -26.33 -2.48
N ASN A 10 -20.32 -25.76 -3.31
CA ASN A 10 -20.00 -24.60 -4.13
C ASN A 10 -19.62 -23.39 -3.29
N ALA A 11 -20.39 -23.07 -2.25
CA ALA A 11 -20.10 -21.95 -1.35
C ALA A 11 -18.73 -22.12 -0.67
N VAL A 12 -18.45 -23.32 -0.15
CA VAL A 12 -17.15 -23.64 0.47
C VAL A 12 -16.00 -23.51 -0.52
N ASN A 13 -16.17 -24.00 -1.75
CA ASN A 13 -15.12 -23.91 -2.76
C ASN A 13 -14.84 -22.45 -3.17
N GLN A 14 -15.86 -21.60 -3.30
CA GLN A 14 -15.68 -20.19 -3.62
C GLN A 14 -15.00 -19.43 -2.47
N ILE A 15 -15.43 -19.63 -1.23
CA ILE A 15 -14.81 -19.00 -0.06
C ILE A 15 -13.35 -19.46 0.10
N ALA A 16 -13.06 -20.74 -0.21
CA ALA A 16 -11.70 -21.28 -0.11
C ALA A 16 -10.72 -20.79 -1.21
N GLN A 17 -11.20 -20.04 -2.23
CA GLN A 17 -10.34 -19.38 -3.18
C GLN A 17 -9.71 -18.09 -2.62
N LEU A 18 -10.24 -17.57 -1.53
CA LEU A 18 -9.68 -16.38 -0.90
C LEU A 18 -8.32 -16.69 -0.25
N PRO A 19 -7.32 -15.80 -0.39
CA PRO A 19 -5.99 -16.00 0.18
C PRO A 19 -6.06 -16.27 1.70
N GLY A 20 -5.32 -17.26 2.18
CA GLY A 20 -5.27 -17.61 3.59
C GLY A 20 -6.49 -18.41 4.11
N ILE A 21 -7.48 -18.69 3.26
CA ILE A 21 -8.68 -19.45 3.65
C ILE A 21 -8.61 -20.90 3.14
N GLY A 22 -8.36 -21.84 4.06
CA GLY A 22 -8.44 -23.27 3.75
C GLY A 22 -9.89 -23.79 3.79
N LYS A 23 -10.12 -24.96 3.18
CA LYS A 23 -11.47 -25.60 3.11
C LYS A 23 -12.18 -25.77 4.46
N ARG A 24 -11.44 -26.02 5.56
CA ARG A 24 -12.04 -26.13 6.91
C ARG A 24 -12.59 -24.79 7.39
N THR A 25 -11.83 -23.72 7.19
CA THR A 25 -12.26 -22.35 7.52
C THR A 25 -13.43 -21.94 6.65
N ALA A 26 -13.37 -22.19 5.34
CA ALA A 26 -14.45 -21.92 4.40
C ALA A 26 -15.76 -22.61 4.80
N LEU A 27 -15.70 -23.89 5.18
CA LEU A 27 -16.87 -24.62 5.69
C LEU A 27 -17.45 -23.96 6.95
N ARG A 28 -16.59 -23.59 7.91
CA ARG A 28 -17.04 -22.89 9.13
C ARG A 28 -17.73 -21.57 8.81
N LEU A 29 -17.20 -20.80 7.89
CA LEU A 29 -17.79 -19.53 7.44
C LEU A 29 -19.13 -19.76 6.73
N ALA A 30 -19.22 -20.71 5.80
CA ALA A 30 -20.47 -21.05 5.10
C ALA A 30 -21.58 -21.50 6.10
N LEU A 31 -21.23 -22.36 7.06
CA LEU A 31 -22.18 -22.79 8.10
C LEU A 31 -22.56 -21.66 9.04
N HIS A 32 -21.67 -20.70 9.30
CA HIS A 32 -22.01 -19.50 10.08
C HIS A 32 -23.03 -18.64 9.34
N LEU A 33 -22.84 -18.39 8.06
CA LEU A 33 -23.78 -17.63 7.24
C LEU A 33 -25.18 -18.27 7.21
N LEU A 34 -25.27 -19.61 7.20
CA LEU A 34 -26.56 -20.33 7.27
C LEU A 34 -27.29 -20.14 8.59
N LYS A 35 -26.61 -19.79 9.68
CA LYS A 35 -27.21 -19.51 10.98
C LYS A 35 -27.71 -18.08 11.13
N LEU A 36 -27.24 -17.18 10.27
CA LEU A 36 -27.68 -15.78 10.27
C LEU A 36 -28.98 -15.61 9.48
N PRO A 37 -29.74 -14.53 9.71
CA PRO A 37 -30.83 -14.12 8.83
C PRO A 37 -30.37 -14.01 7.37
N LYS A 38 -31.23 -14.35 6.42
CA LYS A 38 -30.89 -14.34 4.98
C LYS A 38 -30.43 -12.97 4.51
N GLU A 39 -30.95 -11.92 5.10
CA GLU A 39 -30.64 -10.52 4.84
C GLU A 39 -29.15 -10.23 5.06
N ASN A 40 -28.53 -10.82 6.08
CA ASN A 40 -27.09 -10.63 6.34
C ASN A 40 -26.23 -11.17 5.20
N THR A 41 -26.59 -12.35 4.68
CA THR A 41 -25.89 -12.93 3.52
C THR A 41 -26.08 -12.07 2.27
N PHE A 42 -27.29 -11.57 2.07
CA PHE A 42 -27.61 -10.67 0.96
C PHE A 42 -26.78 -9.36 1.04
N HIS A 43 -26.73 -8.73 2.21
CA HIS A 43 -25.93 -7.52 2.42
C HIS A 43 -24.44 -7.76 2.19
N LEU A 44 -23.89 -8.87 2.66
CA LEU A 44 -22.49 -9.23 2.43
C LEU A 44 -22.20 -9.41 0.94
N THR A 45 -22.99 -10.22 0.25
CA THR A 45 -22.79 -10.47 -1.18
C THR A 45 -23.00 -9.23 -2.02
N LYS A 46 -23.98 -8.39 -1.67
CA LYS A 46 -24.20 -7.09 -2.32
C LYS A 46 -22.98 -6.18 -2.14
N ALA A 47 -22.47 -6.04 -0.93
CA ALA A 47 -21.31 -5.19 -0.65
C ALA A 47 -20.07 -5.63 -1.44
N LEU A 48 -19.85 -6.95 -1.60
CA LEU A 48 -18.74 -7.47 -2.41
C LEU A 48 -18.94 -7.19 -3.90
N ASN A 49 -20.17 -7.33 -4.40
CA ASN A 49 -20.48 -7.01 -5.79
C ASN A 49 -20.33 -5.51 -6.05
N ASP A 50 -20.92 -4.66 -5.22
CA ASP A 50 -20.84 -3.20 -5.33
C ASP A 50 -19.37 -2.75 -5.31
N LEU A 51 -18.55 -3.29 -4.40
CA LEU A 51 -17.12 -3.02 -4.35
C LEU A 51 -16.43 -3.37 -5.69
N ARG A 52 -16.72 -4.54 -6.26
CA ARG A 52 -16.06 -4.99 -7.49
C ARG A 52 -16.50 -4.23 -8.73
N GLU A 53 -17.79 -3.82 -8.79
CA GLU A 53 -18.39 -3.17 -9.95
C GLU A 53 -18.20 -1.66 -9.96
N GLN A 54 -18.15 -1.02 -8.77
CA GLN A 54 -18.23 0.44 -8.66
C GLN A 54 -16.91 1.08 -8.24
N ILE A 55 -15.96 0.30 -7.66
CA ILE A 55 -14.69 0.87 -7.24
C ILE A 55 -13.88 1.36 -8.44
N ASN A 56 -13.30 2.54 -8.30
CA ASN A 56 -12.43 3.16 -9.29
C ASN A 56 -11.03 3.38 -8.72
N PHE A 57 -10.09 3.65 -9.61
CA PHE A 57 -8.78 4.19 -9.24
C PHE A 57 -8.79 5.70 -9.45
N CYS A 58 -8.29 6.43 -8.47
CA CYS A 58 -8.15 7.88 -8.56
C CYS A 58 -7.29 8.25 -9.78
N THR A 59 -7.80 9.10 -10.65
CA THR A 59 -7.12 9.53 -11.88
C THR A 59 -5.81 10.28 -11.62
N SER A 60 -5.63 10.82 -10.41
CA SER A 60 -4.39 11.49 -10.01
C SER A 60 -3.41 10.57 -9.33
N CYS A 61 -3.77 9.91 -8.23
CA CYS A 61 -2.79 9.21 -7.38
C CYS A 61 -2.85 7.68 -7.49
N HIS A 62 -3.79 7.12 -8.25
CA HIS A 62 -4.04 5.67 -8.41
C HIS A 62 -4.48 4.94 -7.13
N ASN A 63 -4.87 5.68 -6.07
CA ASN A 63 -5.52 5.11 -4.90
C ASN A 63 -6.95 4.68 -5.23
N LEU A 64 -7.55 3.79 -4.42
CA LEU A 64 -8.97 3.43 -4.55
C LEU A 64 -9.86 4.65 -4.27
N SER A 65 -10.95 4.76 -5.03
CA SER A 65 -11.90 5.86 -4.92
C SER A 65 -13.27 5.48 -5.48
N ASP A 66 -14.33 5.97 -4.87
CA ASP A 66 -15.70 5.84 -5.39
C ASP A 66 -15.98 6.85 -6.51
N VAL A 67 -15.12 7.83 -6.65
CA VAL A 67 -15.23 8.94 -7.63
C VAL A 67 -13.91 9.13 -8.38
N PRO A 68 -13.90 9.84 -9.53
CA PRO A 68 -12.68 9.99 -10.34
C PRO A 68 -11.47 10.57 -9.58
N LEU A 69 -11.70 11.43 -8.59
CA LEU A 69 -10.65 12.03 -7.76
C LEU A 69 -10.90 11.70 -6.29
N CYS A 70 -9.99 10.97 -5.63
CA CYS A 70 -10.17 10.52 -4.25
C CYS A 70 -10.17 11.71 -3.25
N GLU A 71 -10.66 11.46 -2.03
CA GLU A 71 -10.74 12.46 -0.96
C GLU A 71 -9.39 13.12 -0.63
N ILE A 72 -8.29 12.35 -0.73
CA ILE A 72 -6.95 12.88 -0.52
C ILE A 72 -6.59 13.90 -1.61
N CYS A 73 -6.79 13.54 -2.88
CA CYS A 73 -6.44 14.40 -4.00
C CYS A 73 -7.39 15.60 -4.20
N SER A 74 -8.61 15.52 -3.71
CA SER A 74 -9.58 16.61 -3.76
C SER A 74 -9.47 17.57 -2.57
N ASN A 75 -8.67 17.27 -1.56
CA ASN A 75 -8.54 18.09 -0.35
C ASN A 75 -7.55 19.25 -0.57
N PRO A 76 -8.01 20.51 -0.64
CA PRO A 76 -7.16 21.67 -0.89
C PRO A 76 -6.29 22.07 0.31
N ALA A 77 -6.52 21.49 1.48
CA ALA A 77 -5.70 21.74 2.67
C ALA A 77 -4.38 20.95 2.69
N ARG A 78 -4.16 20.09 1.70
CA ARG A 78 -2.93 19.31 1.58
C ARG A 78 -1.82 20.09 0.90
N ASP A 79 -0.60 19.77 1.26
CA ASP A 79 0.60 20.38 0.67
C ASP A 79 0.90 19.75 -0.70
N ASP A 80 0.69 20.53 -1.76
CA ASP A 80 0.92 20.12 -3.15
C ASP A 80 2.41 20.12 -3.57
N SER A 81 3.28 20.57 -2.68
CA SER A 81 4.73 20.52 -2.90
C SER A 81 5.38 19.20 -2.49
N MET A 82 4.67 18.32 -1.76
CA MET A 82 5.18 17.03 -1.29
C MET A 82 4.40 15.85 -1.86
N LEU A 83 5.13 14.87 -2.41
CA LEU A 83 4.55 13.64 -2.96
C LEU A 83 5.16 12.41 -2.29
N CYS A 84 4.34 11.57 -1.69
CA CYS A 84 4.74 10.28 -1.13
C CYS A 84 4.46 9.17 -2.14
N VAL A 85 5.52 8.50 -2.59
CA VAL A 85 5.43 7.36 -3.51
C VAL A 85 5.38 6.08 -2.70
N VAL A 86 4.33 5.29 -2.92
CA VAL A 86 4.04 4.04 -2.21
C VAL A 86 3.84 2.89 -3.19
N GLU A 87 3.99 1.66 -2.71
CA GLU A 87 3.77 0.47 -3.51
C GLU A 87 2.29 0.26 -3.81
N ASP A 88 1.46 0.22 -2.77
CA ASP A 88 0.03 -0.05 -2.91
C ASP A 88 -0.84 0.78 -1.93
N ILE A 89 -2.12 0.50 -1.97
CA ILE A 89 -3.16 1.19 -1.21
C ILE A 89 -3.01 0.97 0.29
N ARG A 90 -2.51 -0.18 0.73
CA ARG A 90 -2.29 -0.50 2.15
C ARG A 90 -1.29 0.46 2.77
N ASP A 91 -0.28 0.86 2.00
CA ASP A 91 0.73 1.82 2.45
C ASP A 91 0.12 3.21 2.63
N VAL A 92 -0.77 3.64 1.69
CA VAL A 92 -1.52 4.90 1.86
C VAL A 92 -2.31 4.88 3.16
N ILE A 93 -3.06 3.81 3.43
CA ILE A 93 -3.86 3.66 4.64
C ILE A 93 -2.96 3.69 5.89
N ALA A 94 -1.83 2.99 5.86
CA ALA A 94 -0.90 2.93 6.97
C ALA A 94 -0.31 4.32 7.30
N ILE A 95 0.11 5.07 6.28
CA ILE A 95 0.68 6.42 6.46
C ILE A 95 -0.39 7.42 6.89
N GLU A 96 -1.59 7.40 6.29
CA GLU A 96 -2.70 8.27 6.68
C GLU A 96 -3.10 8.08 8.15
N ASN A 97 -3.13 6.83 8.63
CA ASN A 97 -3.45 6.51 10.02
C ASN A 97 -2.46 7.13 11.03
N THR A 98 -1.25 7.48 10.61
CA THR A 98 -0.31 8.20 11.49
C THR A 98 -0.72 9.66 11.72
N GLY A 99 -1.48 10.25 10.80
CA GLY A 99 -1.85 11.67 10.82
C GLY A 99 -0.68 12.65 10.59
N GLN A 100 0.53 12.17 10.33
CA GLN A 100 1.75 12.99 10.24
C GLN A 100 2.01 13.53 8.83
N PHE A 101 1.60 12.82 7.79
CA PHE A 101 1.82 13.25 6.42
C PHE A 101 0.66 14.08 5.90
N LYS A 102 0.96 15.24 5.31
CA LYS A 102 -0.03 16.19 4.78
C LYS A 102 0.09 16.44 3.28
N GLY A 103 1.02 15.77 2.61
CA GLY A 103 1.18 15.87 1.15
C GLY A 103 0.24 14.94 0.38
N TYR A 104 0.51 14.80 -0.90
CA TYR A 104 -0.20 13.89 -1.80
C TYR A 104 0.52 12.55 -1.95
N TYR A 105 -0.19 11.57 -2.48
CA TYR A 105 0.36 10.24 -2.74
C TYR A 105 0.47 9.94 -4.23
N HIS A 106 1.29 8.95 -4.52
CA HIS A 106 1.33 8.28 -5.80
C HIS A 106 1.51 6.79 -5.59
N VAL A 107 0.50 6.01 -5.96
CA VAL A 107 0.48 4.56 -5.83
C VAL A 107 1.06 3.95 -7.10
N LEU A 108 2.17 3.22 -6.97
CA LEU A 108 2.85 2.58 -8.10
C LEU A 108 2.06 1.40 -8.68
N GLY A 109 1.29 0.70 -7.83
CA GLY A 109 0.58 -0.53 -8.19
C GLY A 109 1.42 -1.79 -8.06
N GLY A 110 2.64 -1.68 -7.52
CA GLY A 110 3.58 -2.77 -7.28
C GLY A 110 5.02 -2.27 -7.20
N ILE A 111 5.96 -3.20 -7.28
CA ILE A 111 7.41 -2.96 -7.35
C ILE A 111 8.03 -3.76 -8.50
N ILE A 112 9.18 -3.33 -9.01
CA ILE A 112 9.92 -4.06 -10.03
C ILE A 112 10.38 -5.39 -9.44
N SER A 113 9.84 -6.50 -9.98
CA SER A 113 10.14 -7.87 -9.57
C SER A 113 10.30 -8.74 -10.81
N PRO A 114 11.54 -8.97 -11.28
CA PRO A 114 11.78 -9.84 -12.42
C PRO A 114 11.29 -11.29 -12.21
N ILE A 115 11.31 -11.75 -10.95
CA ILE A 115 10.84 -13.10 -10.59
C ILE A 115 9.33 -13.23 -10.82
N ASP A 116 8.57 -12.18 -10.49
CA ASP A 116 7.12 -12.13 -10.67
C ASP A 116 6.72 -11.62 -12.06
N GLY A 117 7.70 -11.31 -12.93
CA GLY A 117 7.49 -10.78 -14.27
C GLY A 117 7.03 -9.31 -14.30
N ILE A 118 7.16 -8.57 -13.18
CA ILE A 118 6.75 -7.17 -13.07
C ILE A 118 7.93 -6.26 -13.48
N GLY A 119 7.74 -5.54 -14.57
CA GLY A 119 8.70 -4.55 -15.07
C GLY A 119 8.24 -3.11 -14.85
N PRO A 120 9.08 -2.13 -15.20
CA PRO A 120 8.74 -0.70 -15.05
C PRO A 120 7.46 -0.28 -15.78
N LYS A 121 7.11 -0.94 -16.88
CA LYS A 121 5.91 -0.63 -17.69
C LYS A 121 4.60 -1.08 -17.04
N ASP A 122 4.70 -1.96 -16.06
CA ASP A 122 3.55 -2.49 -15.32
C ASP A 122 3.19 -1.59 -14.12
N LEU A 123 4.02 -0.57 -13.86
CA LEU A 123 3.87 0.38 -12.76
C LEU A 123 3.41 1.76 -13.27
N ASN A 124 2.77 2.54 -12.40
CA ASN A 124 2.27 3.87 -12.71
C ASN A 124 3.40 4.94 -12.79
N LEU A 125 4.51 4.65 -13.48
CA LEU A 125 5.67 5.53 -13.54
C LEU A 125 5.49 6.72 -14.48
N ASP A 126 4.82 6.53 -15.61
CA ASP A 126 4.60 7.60 -16.59
C ASP A 126 3.82 8.76 -15.97
N SER A 127 2.76 8.46 -15.22
CA SER A 127 1.97 9.48 -14.53
C SER A 127 2.71 10.13 -13.34
N LEU A 128 3.68 9.44 -12.74
CA LEU A 128 4.58 10.04 -11.76
C LEU A 128 5.49 11.08 -12.42
N GLU A 129 6.11 10.73 -13.54
CA GLU A 129 6.96 11.63 -14.30
C GLU A 129 6.20 12.86 -14.80
N GLU A 130 4.96 12.67 -15.27
CA GLU A 130 4.10 13.78 -15.68
C GLU A 130 3.82 14.78 -14.55
N LYS A 131 3.59 14.30 -13.32
CA LYS A 131 3.43 15.18 -12.15
C LYS A 131 4.69 15.99 -11.87
N VAL A 132 5.86 15.38 -11.98
CA VAL A 132 7.13 16.07 -11.76
C VAL A 132 7.36 17.15 -12.83
N LYS A 133 7.02 16.87 -14.09
CA LYS A 133 7.11 17.83 -15.21
C LYS A 133 6.27 19.10 -15.01
N GLN A 134 5.20 19.02 -14.18
CA GLN A 134 4.40 20.20 -13.85
C GLN A 134 5.12 21.23 -12.97
N GLY A 135 6.27 20.87 -12.37
CA GLY A 135 7.14 21.79 -11.65
C GLY A 135 6.62 22.32 -10.32
N LYS A 136 5.54 21.74 -9.76
CA LYS A 136 4.98 22.14 -8.46
C LYS A 136 5.64 21.43 -7.28
N LEU A 137 6.10 20.20 -7.50
CA LEU A 137 6.66 19.35 -6.46
C LEU A 137 8.06 19.84 -6.05
N LYS A 138 8.29 19.94 -4.74
CA LYS A 138 9.60 20.25 -4.15
C LYS A 138 10.28 19.01 -3.61
N GLU A 139 9.51 18.03 -3.12
CA GLU A 139 10.05 16.81 -2.55
C GLU A 139 9.22 15.59 -2.93
N ILE A 140 9.92 14.50 -3.28
CA ILE A 140 9.37 13.17 -3.44
C ILE A 140 9.92 12.29 -2.34
N ILE A 141 9.01 11.68 -1.57
CA ILE A 141 9.32 10.78 -0.46
C ILE A 141 9.09 9.35 -0.93
N PHE A 142 10.13 8.51 -0.93
CA PHE A 142 10.00 7.09 -1.20
C PHE A 142 9.57 6.35 0.07
N ALA A 143 8.37 5.81 0.06
CA ALA A 143 7.78 5.04 1.16
C ALA A 143 7.49 3.60 0.71
N LEU A 144 8.47 2.95 0.07
CA LEU A 144 8.40 1.56 -0.30
C LEU A 144 8.96 0.66 0.80
N SER A 145 8.58 -0.60 0.80
CA SER A 145 9.05 -1.63 1.73
C SER A 145 10.58 -1.73 1.78
N ALA A 146 11.13 -2.27 2.86
CA ALA A 146 12.59 -2.41 3.04
C ALA A 146 13.14 -3.71 2.39
N THR A 147 12.74 -4.00 1.14
CA THR A 147 13.18 -5.16 0.36
C THR A 147 14.17 -4.76 -0.74
N MET A 148 14.87 -5.74 -1.34
CA MET A 148 15.80 -5.49 -2.45
C MET A 148 15.06 -5.03 -3.71
N GLU A 149 13.89 -5.57 -3.96
CA GLU A 149 13.01 -5.20 -5.07
C GLU A 149 12.55 -3.74 -4.94
N ALA A 150 12.14 -3.34 -3.73
CA ALA A 150 11.76 -1.97 -3.44
C ALA A 150 12.95 -1.01 -3.55
N ASP A 151 14.16 -1.39 -3.10
CA ASP A 151 15.37 -0.59 -3.29
C ASP A 151 15.73 -0.45 -4.77
N THR A 152 15.56 -1.50 -5.57
CA THR A 152 15.73 -1.47 -7.03
C THR A 152 14.73 -0.53 -7.67
N THR A 153 13.47 -0.58 -7.24
CA THR A 153 12.39 0.29 -7.73
C THR A 153 12.67 1.76 -7.37
N ASN A 154 13.07 2.04 -6.12
CA ASN A 154 13.47 3.38 -5.69
C ASN A 154 14.63 3.92 -6.53
N PHE A 155 15.66 3.10 -6.80
CA PHE A 155 16.78 3.49 -7.62
C PHE A 155 16.38 3.78 -9.07
N TYR A 156 15.48 2.96 -9.64
CA TYR A 156 14.96 3.18 -10.98
C TYR A 156 14.19 4.50 -11.07
N ILE A 157 13.28 4.76 -10.11
CA ILE A 157 12.52 6.02 -10.05
C ILE A 157 13.49 7.21 -9.88
N TYR A 158 14.45 7.10 -8.97
CA TYR A 158 15.47 8.14 -8.79
C TYR A 158 16.21 8.49 -10.09
N LYS A 159 16.56 7.49 -10.93
CA LYS A 159 17.20 7.69 -12.23
C LYS A 159 16.29 8.41 -13.22
N ILE A 160 15.00 8.09 -13.27
CA ILE A 160 14.02 8.78 -14.13
C ILE A 160 13.89 10.25 -13.69
N LEU A 161 13.89 10.49 -12.39
CA LEU A 161 13.67 11.82 -11.82
C LEU A 161 14.92 12.71 -11.80
N ALA A 162 16.11 12.15 -12.00
CA ALA A 162 17.37 12.89 -11.96
C ALA A 162 17.42 14.16 -12.83
N PRO A 163 16.81 14.19 -14.05
CA PRO A 163 16.81 15.39 -14.89
C PRO A 163 16.02 16.57 -14.33
N TYR A 164 15.13 16.34 -13.36
CA TYR A 164 14.19 17.36 -12.86
C TYR A 164 14.68 18.10 -11.61
N GLU A 165 15.88 17.77 -11.09
CA GLU A 165 16.51 18.41 -9.92
C GLU A 165 15.59 18.48 -8.68
N ILE A 166 14.64 17.54 -8.54
CA ILE A 166 13.72 17.49 -7.41
C ILE A 166 14.37 16.80 -6.21
N LYS A 167 14.12 17.31 -5.01
CA LYS A 167 14.59 16.67 -3.79
C LYS A 167 13.91 15.31 -3.63
N THR A 168 14.69 14.26 -3.42
CA THR A 168 14.19 12.92 -3.11
C THR A 168 14.64 12.51 -1.72
N SER A 169 13.75 11.92 -0.95
CA SER A 169 14.02 11.35 0.37
C SER A 169 13.37 9.96 0.49
N ALA A 170 13.72 9.22 1.50
CA ALA A 170 13.09 7.94 1.81
C ALA A 170 12.69 7.93 3.28
N ILE A 171 11.61 7.20 3.61
CA ILE A 171 11.22 6.99 4.99
C ILE A 171 12.36 6.36 5.78
N ALA A 172 12.51 6.76 7.03
CA ALA A 172 13.54 6.24 7.92
C ALA A 172 13.37 4.74 8.12
N ARG A 173 14.49 4.02 8.10
CA ARG A 173 14.55 2.58 8.35
C ARG A 173 15.41 2.38 9.59
N GLY A 174 14.86 1.69 10.59
CA GLY A 174 15.55 1.51 11.86
C GLY A 174 14.82 0.56 12.80
N ILE A 175 15.24 0.58 14.06
CA ILE A 175 14.68 -0.25 15.11
C ILE A 175 13.29 0.28 15.47
N PRO A 176 12.25 -0.58 15.51
CA PRO A 176 10.91 -0.17 15.92
C PRO A 176 10.88 0.37 17.34
N VAL A 177 9.99 1.32 17.60
CA VAL A 177 9.80 1.87 18.94
C VAL A 177 9.21 0.82 19.87
N GLY A 178 9.87 0.54 20.98
CA GLY A 178 9.48 -0.46 21.96
C GLY A 178 10.16 -1.82 21.81
N ASP A 179 10.93 -2.03 20.75
CA ASP A 179 11.69 -3.26 20.58
C ASP A 179 13.02 -3.22 21.37
N GLU A 180 13.42 -4.37 21.86
CA GLU A 180 14.73 -4.56 22.52
C GLU A 180 15.79 -4.88 21.47
N LEU A 181 17.01 -4.33 21.64
CA LEU A 181 18.11 -4.49 20.68
C LEU A 181 18.50 -5.95 20.43
N GLU A 182 18.36 -6.82 21.43
CA GLU A 182 18.74 -8.23 21.35
C GLU A 182 17.83 -9.05 20.41
N TYR A 183 16.59 -8.56 20.15
CA TYR A 183 15.63 -9.22 19.23
C TYR A 183 15.65 -8.63 17.83
N THR A 184 16.39 -7.54 17.63
CA THR A 184 16.53 -6.92 16.32
C THR A 184 17.48 -7.73 15.44
N ASP A 185 17.10 -7.98 14.18
CA ASP A 185 17.97 -8.67 13.24
C ASP A 185 19.26 -7.88 12.97
N GLU A 186 20.35 -8.58 12.70
CA GLU A 186 21.71 -8.02 12.54
C GLU A 186 21.78 -6.98 11.41
N VAL A 187 21.03 -7.16 10.32
CA VAL A 187 21.02 -6.24 9.16
C VAL A 187 20.38 -4.91 9.54
N THR A 188 19.23 -4.96 10.20
CA THR A 188 18.52 -3.78 10.68
C THR A 188 19.34 -3.03 11.73
N LEU A 189 19.91 -3.74 12.70
CA LEU A 189 20.76 -3.15 13.72
C LEU A 189 22.01 -2.50 13.11
N GLY A 190 22.70 -3.20 12.20
CA GLY A 190 23.85 -2.66 11.50
C GLY A 190 23.54 -1.40 10.68
N ARG A 191 22.41 -1.40 9.94
CA ARG A 191 21.95 -0.23 9.17
C ARG A 191 21.60 0.94 10.11
N SER A 192 20.98 0.69 11.24
CA SER A 192 20.61 1.71 12.22
C SER A 192 21.84 2.40 12.81
N ILE A 193 22.91 1.63 13.10
CA ILE A 193 24.19 2.18 13.56
C ILE A 193 24.85 3.05 12.49
N LEU A 194 24.86 2.59 11.24
CA LEU A 194 25.46 3.33 10.13
C LEU A 194 24.70 4.63 9.80
N LYS A 195 23.36 4.60 9.90
CA LYS A 195 22.49 5.74 9.61
C LYS A 195 22.02 6.48 10.86
N ARG A 196 22.74 6.32 11.98
CA ARG A 196 22.40 7.01 13.22
C ARG A 196 22.32 8.52 13.05
N VAL A 197 21.35 9.14 13.68
CA VAL A 197 21.16 10.59 13.71
C VAL A 197 21.77 11.18 14.97
N PRO A 198 22.22 12.45 14.97
CA PRO A 198 22.61 13.17 16.18
C PRO A 198 21.47 13.15 17.20
N TYR A 199 21.81 12.94 18.49
CA TYR A 199 20.80 12.83 19.55
C TYR A 199 19.93 14.09 19.71
N GLU A 200 20.51 15.24 19.44
CA GLU A 200 19.85 16.54 19.46
C GLU A 200 18.64 16.57 18.47
N ASN A 201 18.78 15.97 17.30
CA ASN A 201 17.69 15.89 16.31
C ASN A 201 16.57 14.96 16.76
N SER A 202 16.88 13.92 17.55
CA SER A 202 15.87 12.97 18.05
C SER A 202 15.03 13.54 19.22
N ILE A 203 15.44 14.65 19.83
CA ILE A 203 14.69 15.33 20.89
C ILE A 203 13.76 16.41 20.32
N ALA A 204 14.13 17.00 19.19
CA ALA A 204 13.36 18.09 18.57
C ALA A 204 12.02 17.63 17.95
N ASP A 205 11.86 16.34 17.75
CA ASP A 205 10.67 15.72 17.14
C ASP A 205 9.62 15.22 18.16
N LYS A 206 9.68 15.71 19.43
CA LYS A 206 8.72 15.37 20.50
C LYS A 206 7.67 16.44 20.71
#